data_7a181f0507a47e38ae5bec8e32182865
#
_entry.id   7a181f0507a47e38ae5bec8e32182865
#
_cell.length_a   1.000
_cell.length_b   1.000
_cell.length_c   1.000
_cell.angle_alpha   90.00
_cell.angle_beta   90.00
_cell.angle_gamma   90.00
#
_symmetry.space_group_name_H-M   'P 1'
#
loop_
_entity.id
_entity.type
_entity.pdbx_description
1 polymer ?
#
loop_
_entity_poly.entity_id
_entity_poly.type
_entity_poly.pdbx_seq_one_letter_code
_entity_poly.pdbx_strand_id
1 'polypeptide(L)'
;SISGAVYDRQLAKAYVVAEERIGRECAAVHNRLIRYQCMLEMLKKPLFPHAYKMYRLYWDTLMKQMTLEEGVSLVMKQLKEQGVYVGICTNMTAEIQYQKIEKLGITRWIDGVVTSEEAGVEKPDYRIFSLCREKDRGAA
;
A
#
# COMPACT_ATOMS: atom_id res chain seq x y z
N SER A 1 8.88 -17.82 22.07
CA SER A 1 8.91 -17.23 20.72
C SER A 1 8.29 -18.20 19.73
N ILE A 2 7.54 -17.70 18.76
CA ILE A 2 7.04 -18.52 17.66
C ILE A 2 8.06 -18.51 16.52
N SER A 3 8.20 -19.63 15.79
CA SER A 3 9.06 -19.67 14.62
C SER A 3 8.50 -18.81 13.48
N GLY A 4 9.36 -18.35 12.56
CA GLY A 4 8.94 -17.57 11.39
C GLY A 4 7.84 -18.26 10.58
N ALA A 5 7.97 -19.57 10.35
CA ALA A 5 6.97 -20.36 9.61
C ALA A 5 5.60 -20.41 10.30
N VAL A 6 5.57 -20.41 11.63
CA VAL A 6 4.31 -20.34 12.39
C VAL A 6 3.71 -18.94 12.29
N TYR A 7 4.54 -17.91 12.40
CA TYR A 7 4.11 -16.52 12.21
C TYR A 7 3.48 -16.31 10.83
N ASP A 8 4.15 -16.72 9.76
CA ASP A 8 3.66 -16.55 8.38
C ASP A 8 2.33 -17.27 8.17
N ARG A 9 2.18 -18.48 8.69
CA ARG A 9 0.94 -19.24 8.63
C ARG A 9 -0.20 -18.54 9.36
N GLN A 10 0.05 -18.00 10.55
CA GLN A 10 -0.99 -17.31 11.32
C GLN A 10 -1.36 -15.97 10.65
N LEU A 11 -0.40 -15.26 10.10
CA LEU A 11 -0.66 -14.03 9.36
C LEU A 11 -1.47 -14.28 8.09
N ALA A 12 -1.19 -15.37 7.36
CA ALA A 12 -1.99 -15.77 6.19
C ALA A 12 -3.45 -16.08 6.55
N LYS A 13 -3.68 -16.80 7.66
CA LYS A 13 -5.04 -17.05 8.16
C LYS A 13 -5.74 -15.76 8.58
N ALA A 14 -5.03 -14.87 9.25
CA ALA A 14 -5.57 -13.58 9.67
C ALA A 14 -5.94 -12.68 8.47
N TYR A 15 -5.20 -12.81 7.36
CA TYR A 15 -5.55 -12.14 6.11
C TYR A 15 -6.91 -12.59 5.59
N VAL A 16 -7.18 -13.90 5.55
CA VAL A 16 -8.47 -14.45 5.14
C VAL A 16 -9.61 -13.93 6.02
N VAL A 17 -9.41 -13.95 7.35
CA VAL A 17 -10.39 -13.41 8.30
C VAL A 17 -10.65 -11.92 8.06
N ALA A 18 -9.62 -11.14 7.80
CA ALA A 18 -9.76 -9.73 7.48
C ALA A 18 -10.54 -9.51 6.17
N GLU A 19 -10.24 -10.29 5.13
CA GLU A 19 -10.98 -10.25 3.85
C GLU A 19 -12.47 -10.58 4.02
N GLU A 20 -12.79 -11.59 4.80
CA GLU A 20 -14.18 -11.98 5.10
C GLU A 20 -14.95 -10.86 5.81
N ARG A 21 -14.29 -10.14 6.72
CA ARG A 21 -14.90 -9.03 7.48
C ARG A 21 -15.06 -7.74 6.66
N ILE A 22 -14.08 -7.43 5.85
CA ILE A 22 -13.95 -6.14 5.15
C ILE A 22 -14.55 -6.21 3.75
N GLY A 23 -14.39 -7.35 3.07
CA GLY A 23 -14.64 -7.52 1.65
C GLY A 23 -13.36 -7.40 0.81
N ARG A 24 -13.27 -8.20 -0.25
CA ARG A 24 -12.05 -8.34 -1.06
C ARG A 24 -11.72 -7.11 -1.90
N GLU A 25 -12.74 -6.36 -2.28
CA GLU A 25 -12.60 -5.18 -3.16
C GLU A 25 -12.37 -3.87 -2.39
N CYS A 26 -12.26 -3.95 -1.07
CA CYS A 26 -12.05 -2.79 -0.22
C CYS A 26 -10.57 -2.60 0.09
N ALA A 27 -10.04 -1.40 -0.16
CA ALA A 27 -8.62 -1.06 0.13
C ALA A 27 -8.23 -1.29 1.59
N ALA A 28 -9.18 -1.26 2.53
CA ALA A 28 -8.92 -1.56 3.93
C ALA A 28 -8.38 -2.98 4.17
N VAL A 29 -8.57 -3.92 3.22
CA VAL A 29 -7.97 -5.27 3.28
C VAL A 29 -6.44 -5.21 3.27
N HIS A 30 -5.85 -4.15 2.72
CA HIS A 30 -4.41 -3.90 2.73
C HIS A 30 -3.91 -3.30 4.04
N ASN A 31 -4.82 -2.88 4.95
CA ASN A 31 -4.43 -2.33 6.24
C ASN A 31 -3.86 -3.44 7.15
N ARG A 32 -2.54 -3.44 7.26
CA ARG A 32 -1.82 -4.48 8.01
C ARG A 32 -2.10 -4.44 9.53
N LEU A 33 -2.52 -3.31 10.05
CA LEU A 33 -2.93 -3.21 11.46
C LEU A 33 -4.15 -4.09 11.74
N ILE A 34 -5.14 -4.08 10.84
CA ILE A 34 -6.32 -4.95 10.95
C ILE A 34 -5.93 -6.43 10.87
N ARG A 35 -4.96 -6.78 10.00
CA ARG A 35 -4.46 -8.16 9.93
C ARG A 35 -3.78 -8.62 11.22
N TYR A 36 -2.98 -7.75 11.85
CA TYR A 36 -2.38 -8.04 13.15
C TYR A 36 -3.41 -8.14 14.26
N GLN A 37 -4.44 -7.28 14.23
CA GLN A 37 -5.57 -7.39 15.14
C GLN A 37 -6.25 -8.76 15.00
N CYS A 38 -6.66 -9.15 13.79
CA CYS A 38 -7.27 -10.45 13.53
C CYS A 38 -6.38 -11.63 14.01
N MET A 39 -5.07 -11.54 13.76
CA MET A 39 -4.13 -12.58 14.19
C MET A 39 -4.08 -12.72 15.72
N LEU A 40 -4.02 -11.62 16.44
CA LEU A 40 -3.99 -11.63 17.91
C LEU A 40 -5.31 -12.13 18.50
N GLU A 41 -6.45 -11.74 17.91
CA GLU A 41 -7.79 -12.25 18.29
C GLU A 41 -7.86 -13.77 18.12
N MET A 42 -7.43 -14.30 16.97
CA MET A 42 -7.39 -15.74 16.71
C MET A 42 -6.50 -16.50 17.69
N LEU A 43 -5.40 -15.89 18.09
CA LEU A 43 -4.45 -16.46 19.05
C LEU A 43 -4.86 -16.20 20.51
N LYS A 44 -5.99 -15.56 20.76
CA LYS A 44 -6.47 -15.14 22.08
C LYS A 44 -5.41 -14.37 22.87
N LYS A 45 -4.71 -13.46 22.18
CA LYS A 45 -3.67 -12.60 22.76
C LYS A 45 -4.17 -11.16 22.91
N PRO A 46 -3.65 -10.41 23.91
CA PRO A 46 -4.01 -9.00 24.08
C PRO A 46 -3.70 -8.18 22.81
N LEU A 47 -4.62 -7.30 22.43
CA LEU A 47 -4.40 -6.39 21.31
C LEU A 47 -3.39 -5.30 21.66
N PHE A 48 -3.47 -4.77 22.88
CA PHE A 48 -2.61 -3.70 23.34
C PHE A 48 -1.49 -4.22 24.26
N PRO A 49 -0.27 -3.74 24.05
CA PRO A 49 0.20 -2.78 23.02
C PRO A 49 0.65 -3.46 21.72
N HIS A 50 0.33 -4.74 21.51
CA HIS A 50 0.99 -5.61 20.53
C HIS A 50 0.63 -5.30 19.09
N ALA A 51 -0.65 -5.14 18.74
CA ALA A 51 -1.09 -4.96 17.35
C ALA A 51 -0.38 -3.76 16.69
N TYR A 52 -0.40 -2.61 17.34
CA TYR A 52 0.22 -1.40 16.81
C TYR A 52 1.75 -1.45 16.80
N LYS A 53 2.37 -2.09 17.79
CA LYS A 53 3.83 -2.32 17.78
C LYS A 53 4.26 -3.20 16.59
N MET A 54 3.52 -4.27 16.30
CA MET A 54 3.79 -5.15 15.15
C MET A 54 3.62 -4.39 13.83
N TYR A 55 2.56 -3.60 13.72
CA TYR A 55 2.30 -2.73 12.56
C TYR A 55 3.44 -1.75 12.32
N ARG A 56 3.86 -1.02 13.35
CA ARG A 56 4.98 -0.07 13.26
C ARG A 56 6.28 -0.77 12.89
N LEU A 57 6.62 -1.85 13.57
CA LEU A 57 7.84 -2.61 13.30
C LEU A 57 7.90 -3.09 11.86
N TYR A 58 6.79 -3.60 11.32
CA TYR A 58 6.72 -4.04 9.94
C TYR A 58 7.01 -2.90 8.96
N TRP A 59 6.28 -1.79 9.08
CA TRP A 59 6.44 -0.68 8.14
C TRP A 59 7.77 0.05 8.30
N ASP A 60 8.24 0.27 9.52
CA ASP A 60 9.54 0.90 9.78
C ASP A 60 10.68 0.06 9.19
N THR A 61 10.60 -1.28 9.30
CA THR A 61 11.60 -2.19 8.72
C THR A 61 11.55 -2.18 7.19
N LEU A 62 10.35 -2.28 6.62
CA LEU A 62 10.18 -2.26 5.17
C LEU A 62 10.67 -0.93 4.58
N MET A 63 10.27 0.19 5.16
CA MET A 63 10.67 1.51 4.68
C MET A 63 12.19 1.74 4.74
N LYS A 64 12.87 1.18 5.76
CA LYS A 64 14.34 1.25 5.84
C LYS A 64 15.04 0.49 4.71
N GLN A 65 14.47 -0.63 4.28
CA GLN A 65 15.05 -1.50 3.26
C GLN A 65 14.65 -1.12 1.84
N MET A 66 13.60 -0.30 1.70
CA MET A 66 13.07 0.08 0.40
C MET A 66 14.03 0.99 -0.35
N THR A 67 14.37 0.60 -1.56
CA THR A 67 15.19 1.36 -2.51
C THR A 67 14.50 1.41 -3.86
N LEU A 68 14.80 2.45 -4.63
CA LEU A 68 14.31 2.57 -5.98
C LEU A 68 15.09 1.61 -6.90
N GLU A 69 14.40 0.93 -7.79
CA GLU A 69 15.02 0.09 -8.82
C GLU A 69 15.91 0.92 -9.74
N GLU A 70 16.99 0.30 -10.23
CA GLU A 70 17.91 0.94 -11.14
C GLU A 70 17.19 1.43 -12.41
N GLY A 71 17.56 2.63 -12.86
CA GLY A 71 16.99 3.26 -14.06
C GLY A 71 15.63 3.95 -13.88
N VAL A 72 14.86 3.69 -12.81
CA VAL A 72 13.54 4.30 -12.61
C VAL A 72 13.62 5.82 -12.55
N SER A 73 14.57 6.37 -11.80
CA SER A 73 14.75 7.82 -11.69
C SER A 73 15.11 8.47 -13.04
N LEU A 74 15.93 7.79 -13.85
CA LEU A 74 16.28 8.26 -15.19
C LEU A 74 15.07 8.29 -16.11
N VAL A 75 14.27 7.23 -16.13
CA VAL A 75 13.04 7.14 -16.94
C VAL A 75 12.04 8.21 -16.52
N MET A 76 11.77 8.37 -15.23
CA MET A 76 10.85 9.39 -14.73
C MET A 76 11.31 10.81 -15.10
N LYS A 77 12.61 11.09 -14.95
CA LYS A 77 13.20 12.36 -15.35
C LYS A 77 12.99 12.64 -16.84
N GLN A 78 13.31 11.68 -17.70
CA GLN A 78 13.14 11.80 -19.15
C GLN A 78 11.67 12.04 -19.54
N LEU A 79 10.73 11.34 -18.93
CA LEU A 79 9.30 11.54 -19.16
C LEU A 79 8.88 12.98 -18.79
N LYS A 80 9.36 13.47 -17.65
CA LYS A 80 9.07 14.85 -17.22
C LYS A 80 9.68 15.90 -18.16
N GLU A 81 10.90 15.70 -18.64
CA GLU A 81 11.55 16.59 -19.62
C GLU A 81 10.80 16.62 -20.96
N GLN A 82 10.09 15.56 -21.29
CA GLN A 82 9.22 15.48 -22.48
C GLN A 82 7.79 15.99 -22.23
N GLY A 83 7.49 16.51 -21.05
CA GLY A 83 6.15 17.00 -20.69
C GLY A 83 5.12 15.89 -20.47
N VAL A 84 5.55 14.66 -20.25
CA VAL A 84 4.64 13.54 -19.99
C VAL A 84 4.14 13.57 -18.55
N TYR A 85 2.83 13.42 -18.38
CA TYR A 85 2.21 13.24 -17.07
C TYR A 85 2.59 11.87 -16.46
N VAL A 86 3.13 11.89 -15.25
CA VAL A 86 3.55 10.68 -14.54
C VAL A 86 2.68 10.48 -13.31
N GLY A 87 1.79 9.51 -13.37
CA GLY A 87 0.89 9.15 -12.28
C GLY A 87 1.18 7.78 -11.68
N ILE A 88 0.85 7.60 -10.41
CA ILE A 88 0.88 6.31 -9.72
C ILE A 88 -0.56 5.81 -9.54
N CYS A 89 -0.81 4.58 -10.01
CA CYS A 89 -2.07 3.86 -9.80
C CYS A 89 -1.81 2.58 -9.00
N THR A 90 -2.39 2.47 -7.81
CA THR A 90 -2.01 1.43 -6.85
C THR A 90 -3.17 0.88 -6.00
N ASN A 91 -3.16 -0.45 -5.77
CA ASN A 91 -4.07 -1.10 -4.83
C ASN A 91 -3.50 -1.02 -3.41
N MET A 92 -3.79 0.06 -2.71
CA MET A 92 -3.29 0.29 -1.34
C MET A 92 -4.03 1.44 -0.67
N THR A 93 -3.88 1.56 0.66
CA THR A 93 -4.25 2.75 1.42
C THR A 93 -3.33 3.93 1.07
N ALA A 94 -3.90 5.12 1.00
CA ALA A 94 -3.19 6.32 0.56
C ALA A 94 -1.99 6.64 1.45
N GLU A 95 -2.17 6.64 2.77
CA GLU A 95 -1.11 6.98 3.73
C GLU A 95 0.18 6.19 3.47
N ILE A 96 0.07 4.87 3.35
CA ILE A 96 1.24 4.00 3.14
C ILE A 96 1.91 4.26 1.78
N GLN A 97 1.13 4.53 0.73
CA GLN A 97 1.71 4.81 -0.58
C GLN A 97 2.42 6.17 -0.63
N TYR A 98 1.87 7.19 0.01
CA TYR A 98 2.55 8.47 0.14
C TYR A 98 3.88 8.33 0.89
N GLN A 99 3.91 7.61 2.02
CA GLN A 99 5.15 7.32 2.74
C GLN A 99 6.19 6.61 1.86
N LYS A 100 5.77 5.66 1.02
CA LYS A 100 6.67 4.97 0.08
C LYS A 100 7.22 5.91 -0.99
N ILE A 101 6.36 6.73 -1.58
CA ILE A 101 6.74 7.70 -2.62
C ILE A 101 7.78 8.69 -2.07
N GLU A 102 7.53 9.23 -0.87
CA GLU A 102 8.48 10.11 -0.18
C GLU A 102 9.80 9.39 0.14
N LYS A 103 9.72 8.18 0.71
CA LYS A 103 10.90 7.38 1.04
C LYS A 103 11.77 7.06 -0.18
N LEU A 104 11.14 6.79 -1.33
CA LEU A 104 11.83 6.52 -2.59
C LEU A 104 12.41 7.79 -3.26
N GLY A 105 12.07 8.97 -2.77
CA GLY A 105 12.59 10.25 -3.29
C GLY A 105 12.12 10.60 -4.70
N ILE A 106 10.95 10.06 -5.11
CA ILE A 106 10.41 10.25 -6.47
C ILE A 106 9.35 11.35 -6.57
N THR A 107 9.02 12.03 -5.49
CA THR A 107 7.95 13.03 -5.39
C THR A 107 8.02 14.10 -6.47
N ARG A 108 9.23 14.56 -6.82
CA ARG A 108 9.44 15.61 -7.84
C ARG A 108 9.05 15.19 -9.27
N TRP A 109 8.87 13.89 -9.52
CA TRP A 109 8.52 13.38 -10.85
C TRP A 109 7.07 12.91 -10.93
N ILE A 110 6.33 12.91 -9.81
CA ILE A 110 4.96 12.41 -9.74
C ILE A 110 3.99 13.59 -9.83
N ASP A 111 3.11 13.54 -10.83
CA ASP A 111 2.05 14.55 -11.03
C ASP A 111 0.75 14.17 -10.31
N GLY A 112 0.50 12.89 -10.11
CA GLY A 112 -0.70 12.43 -9.45
C GLY A 112 -0.59 11.03 -8.86
N VAL A 113 -1.45 10.76 -7.90
CA VAL A 113 -1.58 9.45 -7.26
C VAL A 113 -3.05 9.08 -7.24
N VAL A 114 -3.35 7.84 -7.63
CA VAL A 114 -4.67 7.22 -7.46
C VAL A 114 -4.47 5.92 -6.68
N THR A 115 -5.12 5.83 -5.54
CA THR A 115 -5.14 4.62 -4.72
C THR A 115 -6.49 3.93 -4.84
N SER A 116 -6.54 2.62 -4.58
CA SER A 116 -7.80 1.90 -4.49
C SER A 116 -8.68 2.41 -3.33
N GLU A 117 -8.08 2.98 -2.30
CA GLU A 117 -8.81 3.63 -1.21
C GLU A 117 -9.60 4.86 -1.70
N GLU A 118 -8.99 5.70 -2.54
CA GLU A 118 -9.66 6.85 -3.16
C GLU A 118 -10.70 6.42 -4.20
N ALA A 119 -10.34 5.45 -5.05
CA ALA A 119 -11.18 4.99 -6.14
C ALA A 119 -12.40 4.17 -5.68
N GLY A 120 -12.36 3.60 -4.47
CA GLY A 120 -13.37 2.67 -3.97
C GLY A 120 -13.39 1.33 -4.68
N VAL A 121 -12.43 1.07 -5.57
CA VAL A 121 -12.26 -0.17 -6.33
C VAL A 121 -10.78 -0.47 -6.54
N GLU A 122 -10.46 -1.73 -6.80
CA GLU A 122 -9.09 -2.17 -7.05
C GLU A 122 -8.83 -2.47 -8.53
N LYS A 123 -7.56 -2.37 -8.94
CA LYS A 123 -7.15 -2.93 -10.22
C LYS A 123 -7.47 -4.43 -10.25
N PRO A 124 -8.00 -4.96 -11.36
CA PRO A 124 -8.09 -4.38 -12.70
C PRO A 124 -9.40 -3.65 -13.03
N ASP A 125 -10.22 -3.26 -12.05
CA ASP A 125 -11.48 -2.54 -12.34
C ASP A 125 -11.20 -1.25 -13.14
N TYR A 126 -11.97 -1.05 -14.24
CA TYR A 126 -11.75 0.08 -15.14
C TYR A 126 -11.96 1.45 -14.47
N ARG A 127 -12.76 1.50 -13.40
CA ARG A 127 -13.08 2.76 -12.70
C ARG A 127 -11.85 3.42 -12.08
N ILE A 128 -10.89 2.63 -11.58
CA ILE A 128 -9.64 3.18 -11.06
C ILE A 128 -8.79 3.84 -12.17
N PHE A 129 -8.78 3.25 -13.37
CA PHE A 129 -8.08 3.82 -14.52
C PHE A 129 -8.80 5.05 -15.10
N SER A 130 -10.13 5.07 -15.02
CA SER A 130 -10.92 6.26 -15.39
C SER A 130 -10.56 7.46 -14.51
N LEU A 131 -10.44 7.24 -13.19
CA LEU A 131 -9.99 8.29 -12.25
C LEU A 131 -8.56 8.77 -12.56
N CYS A 132 -7.65 7.86 -12.95
CA CYS A 132 -6.31 8.27 -13.38
C CYS A 132 -6.36 9.21 -14.59
N ARG A 133 -7.20 8.91 -15.59
CA ARG A 133 -7.36 9.75 -16.79
C ARG A 133 -8.03 11.11 -16.48
N GLU A 134 -8.93 11.15 -15.53
CA GLU A 134 -9.55 12.41 -15.08
C GLU A 134 -8.50 13.33 -14.46
N LYS A 135 -7.62 12.79 -13.63
CA LYS A 135 -6.53 13.56 -13.02
C LYS A 135 -5.49 14.06 -14.03
N ASP A 136 -5.14 13.23 -15.01
CA ASP A 136 -4.26 13.64 -16.12
C ASP A 136 -4.86 14.83 -16.91
N ARG A 137 -6.14 14.74 -17.29
CA ARG A 137 -6.83 15.82 -18.02
C ARG A 137 -7.03 17.09 -17.21
N GLY A 138 -7.16 16.97 -15.90
CA GLY A 138 -7.28 18.12 -15.00
C GLY A 138 -5.96 18.85 -14.74
N ALA A 139 -4.83 18.22 -15.08
CA ALA A 139 -3.49 18.80 -14.96
C ALA A 139 -3.05 19.60 -16.20
N ALA A 140 -3.78 19.47 -17.30
CA ALA A 140 -3.60 20.24 -18.54
C ALA A 140 -4.43 21.52 -18.49
#